data_f1fdd6600d93bc249e4301f0ae0ea541
#
_entry.id   f1fdd6600d93bc249e4301f0ae0ea541
#
_cell.length_a   1.000
_cell.length_b   1.000
_cell.length_c   1.000
_cell.angle_alpha   90.00
_cell.angle_beta   90.00
_cell.angle_gamma   90.00
#
_symmetry.space_group_name_H-M   'P 1'
#
loop_
_entity.id
_entity.type
_entity.pdbx_description
1 polymer ?
#
loop_
_entity_poly.entity_id
_entity_poly.type
_entity_poly.pdbx_seq_one_letter_code
_entity_poly.pdbx_strand_id
1 'polypeptide(L)'
;MTIVEDPEGNETSTLHAMVDFKNRRILEVGCGEGRLTWRYANKAAHVTAIDPMAEDIETARANLPDRLKGRVSFAESTIEDFARSMPERKFDIAIFAWSL
;
A
#
# COMPACT_ATOMS: atom_id res chain seq x y z
N MET A 1 13.16 6.75 -5.43
CA MET A 1 11.82 6.18 -5.14
C MET A 1 10.85 6.60 -6.24
N THR A 2 10.09 5.67 -6.75
CA THR A 2 9.04 5.96 -7.71
C THR A 2 7.74 6.29 -6.96
N ILE A 3 7.09 7.38 -7.34
CA ILE A 3 5.83 7.80 -6.74
C ILE A 3 4.73 7.64 -7.78
N VAL A 4 3.65 6.97 -7.39
CA VAL A 4 2.51 6.70 -8.26
C VAL A 4 1.25 7.22 -7.58
N GLU A 5 0.42 7.95 -8.32
CA GLU A 5 -0.87 8.39 -7.83
C GLU A 5 -1.96 7.61 -8.56
N ASP A 6 -2.96 7.17 -7.80
CA ASP A 6 -4.13 6.49 -8.33
C ASP A 6 -5.38 7.15 -7.76
N PRO A 7 -5.70 8.38 -8.21
CA PRO A 7 -6.74 9.21 -7.59
C PRO A 7 -8.15 8.67 -7.74
N GLU A 8 -8.40 7.85 -8.73
CA GLU A 8 -9.74 7.38 -9.05
C GLU A 8 -9.90 5.87 -8.92
N GLY A 9 -8.93 5.20 -8.30
CA GLY A 9 -8.96 3.75 -8.23
C GLY A 9 -8.87 3.12 -9.60
N ASN A 10 -7.92 3.59 -10.41
CA ASN A 10 -7.72 3.11 -11.77
C ASN A 10 -7.64 1.60 -11.85
N GLU A 11 -7.90 1.07 -13.02
CA GLU A 11 -7.84 -0.35 -13.25
C GLU A 11 -6.44 -0.90 -12.97
N THR A 12 -6.43 -2.10 -12.39
CA THR A 12 -5.19 -2.81 -12.07
C THR A 12 -4.24 -2.92 -13.26
N SER A 13 -4.79 -3.16 -14.44
CA SER A 13 -3.98 -3.27 -15.65
C SER A 13 -3.21 -1.98 -15.95
N THR A 14 -3.83 -0.82 -15.73
CA THR A 14 -3.16 0.46 -15.92
C THR A 14 -2.01 0.63 -14.93
N LEU A 15 -2.26 0.31 -13.66
CA LEU A 15 -1.25 0.40 -12.63
C LEU A 15 -0.06 -0.51 -12.94
N HIS A 16 -0.31 -1.76 -13.32
CA HIS A 16 0.75 -2.71 -13.68
C HIS A 16 1.52 -2.30 -14.93
N ALA A 17 0.89 -1.59 -15.86
CA ALA A 17 1.57 -1.07 -17.04
C ALA A 17 2.54 0.07 -16.69
N MET A 18 2.24 0.83 -15.62
CA MET A 18 3.06 1.96 -15.20
C MET A 18 4.20 1.57 -14.27
N VAL A 19 4.06 0.48 -13.53
CA VAL A 19 4.96 0.15 -12.43
C VAL A 19 5.29 -1.35 -12.43
N ASP A 20 6.57 -1.66 -12.31
CA ASP A 20 7.03 -3.02 -12.06
C ASP A 20 7.16 -3.23 -10.55
N PHE A 21 6.24 -4.01 -9.99
CA PHE A 21 6.20 -4.28 -8.55
C PHE A 21 7.14 -5.42 -8.11
N LYS A 22 7.67 -6.17 -9.05
CA LYS A 22 8.40 -7.41 -8.75
C LYS A 22 9.60 -7.14 -7.84
N ASN A 23 9.59 -7.82 -6.68
CA ASN A 23 10.65 -7.74 -5.68
C ASN A 23 10.89 -6.32 -5.13
N ARG A 24 9.89 -5.44 -5.21
CA ARG A 24 9.99 -4.07 -4.73
C ARG A 24 9.41 -3.94 -3.33
N ARG A 25 9.94 -3.00 -2.58
CA ARG A 25 9.39 -2.59 -1.28
C ARG A 25 8.49 -1.39 -1.52
N ILE A 26 7.23 -1.52 -1.11
CA ILE A 26 6.19 -0.57 -1.48
C ILE A 26 5.58 0.07 -0.25
N LEU A 27 5.39 1.38 -0.30
CA LEU A 27 4.57 2.13 0.65
C LEU A 27 3.28 2.53 -0.06
N GLU A 28 2.15 2.08 0.45
CA GLU A 28 0.84 2.50 -0.05
C GLU A 28 0.22 3.46 0.95
N VAL A 29 -0.06 4.69 0.51
CA VAL A 29 -0.65 5.74 1.34
C VAL A 29 -2.13 5.87 0.98
N GLY A 30 -3.00 5.76 1.97
CA GLY A 30 -4.44 5.80 1.75
C GLY A 30 -4.98 4.45 1.30
N CYS A 31 -4.53 3.38 1.93
CA CYS A 31 -4.87 2.01 1.50
C CYS A 31 -6.34 1.63 1.74
N GLY A 32 -7.05 2.36 2.61
CA GLY A 32 -8.41 2.03 2.96
C GLY A 32 -8.53 0.58 3.46
N GLU A 33 -9.46 -0.15 2.91
CA GLU A 33 -9.72 -1.55 3.28
C GLU A 33 -8.81 -2.57 2.57
N GLY A 34 -7.86 -2.11 1.76
CA GLY A 34 -6.89 -2.98 1.12
C GLY A 34 -7.23 -3.44 -0.29
N ARG A 35 -8.27 -2.91 -0.90
CA ARG A 35 -8.71 -3.38 -2.23
C ARG A 35 -7.61 -3.29 -3.29
N LEU A 36 -6.94 -2.16 -3.38
CA LEU A 36 -5.85 -2.01 -4.33
C LEU A 36 -4.66 -2.87 -3.93
N THR A 37 -4.37 -2.92 -2.63
CA THR A 37 -3.25 -3.69 -2.10
C THR A 37 -3.28 -5.15 -2.57
N TRP A 38 -4.45 -5.79 -2.51
CA TRP A 38 -4.59 -7.19 -2.90
C TRP A 38 -4.21 -7.46 -4.34
N ARG A 39 -4.30 -6.46 -5.20
CA ARG A 39 -4.12 -6.63 -6.64
C ARG A 39 -2.66 -6.70 -7.08
N TYR A 40 -1.73 -6.15 -6.28
CA TYR A 40 -0.32 -6.15 -6.67
C TYR A 40 0.61 -6.77 -5.62
N ALA A 41 0.16 -6.91 -4.37
CA ALA A 41 1.03 -7.28 -3.25
C ALA A 41 1.73 -8.62 -3.46
N ASN A 42 1.13 -9.54 -4.20
CA ASN A 42 1.74 -10.84 -4.45
C ASN A 42 3.03 -10.76 -5.28
N LYS A 43 3.25 -9.66 -5.99
CA LYS A 43 4.47 -9.44 -6.77
C LYS A 43 5.54 -8.71 -5.99
N ALA A 44 5.15 -7.94 -5.00
CA ALA A 44 6.06 -7.12 -4.21
C ALA A 44 6.89 -7.97 -3.24
N ALA A 45 8.05 -7.47 -2.85
CA ALA A 45 8.82 -8.06 -1.77
C ALA A 45 8.10 -7.84 -0.45
N HIS A 46 7.64 -6.61 -0.21
CA HIS A 46 6.86 -6.26 0.97
C HIS A 46 6.05 -4.99 0.70
N VAL A 47 4.86 -4.93 1.27
CA VAL A 47 4.00 -3.74 1.21
C VAL A 47 3.75 -3.25 2.62
N THR A 48 4.02 -1.97 2.86
CA THR A 48 3.59 -1.26 4.06
C THR A 48 2.45 -0.35 3.64
N ALA A 49 1.26 -0.62 4.15
CA ALA A 49 0.05 0.11 3.77
C ALA A 49 -0.44 0.93 4.96
N ILE A 50 -0.65 2.21 4.75
CA ILE A 50 -1.08 3.12 5.82
C ILE A 50 -2.37 3.84 5.45
N ASP A 51 -3.16 4.14 6.46
CA ASP A 51 -4.39 4.93 6.34
C ASP A 51 -4.70 5.52 7.72
N PRO A 52 -5.17 6.77 7.81
CA PRO A 52 -5.52 7.35 9.11
C PRO A 52 -6.82 6.81 9.70
N MET A 53 -7.62 6.10 8.91
CA MET A 53 -8.91 5.57 9.36
C MET A 53 -8.75 4.21 10.03
N ALA A 54 -8.88 4.18 11.35
CA ALA A 54 -8.71 2.95 12.14
C ALA A 54 -9.64 1.83 11.68
N GLU A 55 -10.89 2.16 11.36
CA GLU A 55 -11.88 1.17 10.92
C GLU A 55 -11.46 0.49 9.62
N ASP A 56 -10.92 1.26 8.69
CA ASP A 56 -10.44 0.72 7.41
C ASP A 56 -9.26 -0.21 7.61
N ILE A 57 -8.35 0.17 8.50
CA ILE A 57 -7.19 -0.67 8.83
C ILE A 57 -7.62 -1.99 9.48
N GLU A 58 -8.59 -1.94 10.38
CA GLU A 58 -9.13 -3.16 11.00
C GLU A 58 -9.76 -4.06 9.96
N THR A 59 -10.55 -3.50 9.05
CA THR A 59 -11.18 -4.25 7.96
C THR A 59 -10.12 -4.86 7.05
N ALA A 60 -9.09 -4.09 6.69
CA ALA A 60 -8.02 -4.57 5.85
C ALA A 60 -7.28 -5.76 6.50
N ARG A 61 -6.97 -5.66 7.78
CA ARG A 61 -6.32 -6.76 8.51
C ARG A 61 -7.19 -8.00 8.57
N ALA A 62 -8.49 -7.83 8.80
CA ALA A 62 -9.43 -8.95 8.87
C ALA A 62 -9.57 -9.66 7.52
N ASN A 63 -9.45 -8.92 6.42
CA ASN A 63 -9.63 -9.44 5.08
C ASN A 63 -8.31 -9.80 4.37
N LEU A 64 -7.18 -9.67 5.06
CA LEU A 64 -5.88 -10.00 4.47
C LEU A 64 -5.87 -11.46 3.98
N PRO A 65 -5.71 -11.68 2.68
CA PRO A 65 -5.64 -13.06 2.16
C PRO A 65 -4.47 -13.83 2.76
N ASP A 66 -4.69 -15.11 3.02
CA ASP A 66 -3.66 -15.96 3.61
C ASP A 66 -2.36 -15.97 2.80
N ARG A 67 -2.48 -15.94 1.49
CA ARG A 67 -1.32 -15.92 0.58
C ARG A 67 -0.44 -14.68 0.75
N LEU A 68 -0.97 -13.63 1.35
CA LEU A 68 -0.26 -12.35 1.54
C LEU A 68 0.23 -12.12 2.97
N LYS A 69 -0.08 -13.03 3.89
CA LYS A 69 0.38 -12.93 5.27
C LYS A 69 1.91 -12.92 5.31
N GLY A 70 2.46 -12.01 6.10
CA GLY A 70 3.90 -11.81 6.16
C GLY A 70 4.45 -10.90 5.06
N ARG A 71 3.66 -10.63 4.02
CA ARG A 71 4.09 -9.78 2.90
C ARG A 71 3.50 -8.38 2.98
N VAL A 72 2.39 -8.21 3.68
CA VAL A 72 1.70 -6.92 3.83
C VAL A 72 1.57 -6.57 5.30
N SER A 73 1.97 -5.35 5.65
CA SER A 73 1.78 -4.79 6.99
C SER A 73 0.88 -3.57 6.89
N PHE A 74 -0.06 -3.44 7.83
CA PHE A 74 -0.95 -2.29 7.89
C PHE A 74 -0.66 -1.43 9.11
N ALA A 75 -0.78 -0.12 8.98
CA ALA A 75 -0.66 0.80 10.10
C ALA A 75 -1.66 1.94 9.99
N GLU A 76 -2.29 2.27 11.11
CA GLU A 76 -3.11 3.46 11.22
C GLU A 76 -2.17 4.66 11.38
N SER A 77 -2.05 5.46 10.33
CA SER A 77 -1.15 6.61 10.34
C SER A 77 -1.45 7.56 9.19
N THR A 78 -1.19 8.85 9.40
CA THR A 78 -1.05 9.79 8.30
C THR A 78 0.33 9.63 7.70
N ILE A 79 0.53 10.15 6.47
CA ILE A 79 1.85 10.12 5.86
C ILE A 79 2.86 10.96 6.64
N GLU A 80 2.42 12.09 7.20
CA GLU A 80 3.28 12.97 7.99
C GLU A 80 3.80 12.25 9.24
N ASP A 81 2.93 11.59 9.97
CA ASP A 81 3.31 10.84 11.18
C ASP A 81 4.20 9.66 10.83
N PHE A 82 3.86 8.95 9.76
CA PHE A 82 4.64 7.81 9.31
C PHE A 82 6.07 8.23 8.94
N ALA A 83 6.20 9.33 8.20
CA ALA A 83 7.50 9.84 7.79
C ALA A 83 8.39 10.21 8.98
N ARG A 84 7.80 10.74 10.06
CA ARG A 84 8.55 11.06 11.27
C ARG A 84 9.07 9.82 12.00
N SER A 85 8.32 8.72 11.92
CA SER A 85 8.65 7.51 12.67
C SER A 85 9.54 6.52 11.93
N MET A 86 9.90 6.82 10.67
CA MET A 86 10.65 5.88 9.84
C MET A 86 11.89 6.48 9.17
N PRO A 87 12.86 7.01 9.96
CA PRO A 87 13.99 7.75 9.36
C PRO A 87 14.88 6.93 8.43
N GLU A 88 14.89 5.61 8.55
CA GLU A 88 15.80 4.77 7.78
C GLU A 88 15.12 3.74 6.87
N ARG A 89 13.80 3.71 6.85
CA ARG A 89 13.10 2.79 5.96
C ARG A 89 13.19 3.27 4.54
N LYS A 90 13.53 2.36 3.65
CA LYS A 90 13.62 2.64 2.24
C LYS A 90 12.53 1.90 1.50
N PHE A 91 11.83 2.62 0.65
CA PHE A 91 10.85 2.04 -0.24
C PHE A 91 11.29 2.31 -1.67
N ASP A 92 11.04 1.38 -2.56
CA ASP A 92 11.32 1.55 -3.98
C ASP A 92 10.22 2.33 -4.67
N ILE A 93 8.98 2.14 -4.19
CA ILE A 93 7.79 2.73 -4.80
C ILE A 93 6.88 3.23 -3.69
N ALA A 94 6.32 4.43 -3.86
CA ALA A 94 5.24 4.92 -3.02
C ALA A 94 4.00 5.11 -3.89
N ILE A 95 2.88 4.53 -3.46
CA ILE A 95 1.60 4.65 -4.14
C ILE A 95 0.69 5.51 -3.27
N PHE A 96 0.15 6.58 -3.84
CA PHE A 96 -0.86 7.39 -3.19
C PHE A 96 -2.21 6.99 -3.75
N ALA A 97 -2.94 6.20 -2.97
CA ALA A 97 -4.27 5.75 -3.34
C ALA A 97 -5.30 6.65 -2.68
N TRP A 98 -6.20 7.18 -3.47
CA TRP A 98 -7.25 8.04 -2.97
C TRP A 98 -8.55 7.25 -2.93
N SER A 99 -9.10 7.05 -1.74
CA SER A 99 -10.44 6.51 -1.65
C SER A 99 -11.42 7.70 -1.61
N LEU A 100 -12.21 7.79 -2.62
CA LEU A 100 -13.28 8.76 -2.67
C LEU A 100 -14.56 8.18 -2.08
#